data_6532a71c8e84d1134518c0e6b28e3e1d
#
_entry.id   6532a71c8e84d1134518c0e6b28e3e1d
#
_cell.length_a   1.000
_cell.length_b   1.000
_cell.length_c   1.000
_cell.angle_alpha   90.00
_cell.angle_beta   90.00
_cell.angle_gamma   90.00
#
_symmetry.space_group_name_H-M   'P 1'
#
loop_
_entity.id
_entity.type
_entity.pdbx_description
1 polymer ?
#
loop_
_entity_poly.entity_id
_entity_poly.type
_entity_poly.pdbx_seq_one_letter_code
_entity_poly.pdbx_strand_id
1 'polypeptide(L)'
;MAPVVDTADPITAFIAQWYRLLCRLQEKLMPIAPYVRRLIAGGCLVVATLALFQSGYAQSSLDCTTTVVVQPGDTLSLIAGRQVGSQVTYQAIVAATNAKAAVDSSYTAITNPNTLTVGWKLCIPATNSAVSNPMGNGASSVQSLPVATPSTAVAAAPTPTATPLIWLKPPTLDLPLAEMHPLMVDYMRRQSYPGSDLVVEETLAPGANYSRYIVSYRSEGYKIYALLTVPQGTKPATGWPVIIFNHGFIPPEIYRTTERYVAYVDGFARNGYIVFRSDYRGHGFSEGEPTSSRGSPAYTIDVLNAVAAMKRYGDADPARIGMWGHSMGGLLTLRSMVTTKDVKVGVIWAGVVASYPDLYNQRNRQPDTQPVDAATAQRRRWREEIVEKWGTPEEAPDIWAAISPNAYLSEISGPLQLHHGTADSDVPVRYSQTLDLQMQAVGQTVEYYEYPGDNHNLSVNFNTAMARSIAFFDQYLK
;
A
#
# COMPACT_ATOMS: atom_id res chain seq x y z
N MET A 1 52.70 25.67 -25.02
CA MET A 1 51.74 26.41 -24.18
C MET A 1 50.47 26.65 -25.03
N ALA A 2 49.45 25.85 -24.84
CA ALA A 2 48.14 25.99 -25.46
C ALA A 2 47.21 26.68 -24.46
N PRO A 3 46.31 27.56 -24.90
CA PRO A 3 45.43 28.29 -23.97
C PRO A 3 44.34 27.41 -23.41
N VAL A 4 44.11 27.50 -22.13
CA VAL A 4 42.98 26.91 -21.40
C VAL A 4 41.72 27.62 -21.83
N VAL A 5 40.78 26.91 -22.46
CA VAL A 5 39.44 27.43 -22.77
C VAL A 5 38.58 27.26 -21.53
N ASP A 6 38.21 28.39 -20.93
CA ASP A 6 37.29 28.50 -19.84
C ASP A 6 35.85 28.25 -20.34
N THR A 7 35.30 27.05 -20.13
CA THR A 7 33.91 26.72 -20.48
C THR A 7 33.01 27.03 -19.30
N ALA A 8 32.59 28.30 -19.21
CA ALA A 8 31.52 28.64 -18.26
C ALA A 8 30.21 27.95 -18.67
N ASP A 9 29.58 27.27 -17.69
CA ASP A 9 28.29 26.60 -17.81
C ASP A 9 27.24 27.58 -18.42
N PRO A 10 26.48 27.17 -19.46
CA PRO A 10 25.48 27.99 -20.13
C PRO A 10 24.43 28.61 -19.20
N ILE A 11 24.15 27.99 -18.05
CA ILE A 11 23.24 28.51 -17.03
C ILE A 11 23.85 29.72 -16.31
N THR A 12 25.13 29.66 -15.99
CA THR A 12 25.87 30.75 -15.34
C THR A 12 25.97 31.97 -16.28
N ALA A 13 26.18 31.73 -17.59
CA ALA A 13 26.19 32.76 -18.60
C ALA A 13 24.82 33.44 -18.77
N PHE A 14 23.74 32.66 -18.75
CA PHE A 14 22.35 33.14 -18.82
C PHE A 14 21.98 34.01 -17.61
N ILE A 15 22.32 33.56 -16.39
CA ILE A 15 22.08 34.30 -15.16
C ILE A 15 22.85 35.62 -15.15
N ALA A 16 24.11 35.63 -15.59
CA ALA A 16 24.92 36.84 -15.70
C ALA A 16 24.37 37.84 -16.73
N GLN A 17 23.76 37.34 -17.80
CA GLN A 17 23.11 38.18 -18.81
C GLN A 17 21.82 38.83 -18.30
N TRP A 18 20.99 38.07 -17.56
CA TRP A 18 19.78 38.57 -16.89
C TRP A 18 20.09 39.58 -15.82
N TYR A 19 21.14 39.35 -15.03
CA TYR A 19 21.61 40.34 -14.03
C TYR A 19 22.01 41.68 -14.64
N ARG A 20 22.77 41.65 -15.75
CA ARG A 20 23.13 42.86 -16.50
C ARG A 20 21.93 43.59 -17.11
N LEU A 21 20.90 42.85 -17.50
CA LEU A 21 19.65 43.42 -18.02
C LEU A 21 18.84 44.11 -16.92
N LEU A 22 18.73 43.48 -15.75
CA LEU A 22 18.03 44.04 -14.57
C LEU A 22 18.72 45.30 -14.05
N CYS A 23 20.07 45.35 -14.00
CA CYS A 23 20.81 46.54 -13.59
C CYS A 23 20.62 47.69 -14.58
N ARG A 24 20.57 47.42 -15.89
CA ARG A 24 20.29 48.45 -16.93
C ARG A 24 18.85 48.95 -16.90
N LEU A 25 17.89 48.13 -16.51
CA LEU A 25 16.49 48.55 -16.29
C LEU A 25 16.36 49.45 -15.05
N GLN A 26 17.14 49.16 -14.00
CA GLN A 26 17.17 49.99 -12.79
C GLN A 26 17.66 51.42 -13.02
N GLU A 27 18.61 51.63 -13.94
CA GLU A 27 19.09 52.96 -14.32
C GLU A 27 18.07 53.76 -15.13
N LYS A 28 17.20 53.09 -15.90
CA LYS A 28 16.18 53.76 -16.73
C LYS A 28 14.86 54.05 -16.02
N LEU A 29 14.63 53.48 -14.83
CA LEU A 29 13.39 53.64 -14.05
C LEU A 29 13.49 54.68 -12.92
N MET A 30 14.40 55.62 -13.01
CA MET A 30 14.43 56.78 -12.14
C MET A 30 13.39 57.84 -12.57
N PRO A 31 12.15 57.75 -12.21
CA PRO A 31 11.62 58.35 -10.97
C PRO A 31 10.41 57.60 -10.42
N ILE A 32 10.61 56.54 -9.68
CA ILE A 32 9.50 55.81 -9.06
C ILE A 32 9.69 55.78 -7.53
N ALA A 33 8.54 55.86 -6.81
CA ALA A 33 8.42 56.02 -5.38
C ALA A 33 9.33 55.12 -4.50
N PRO A 34 9.77 55.55 -3.33
CA PRO A 34 10.74 54.86 -2.46
C PRO A 34 10.36 53.45 -2.04
N TYR A 35 9.08 53.08 -2.17
CA TYR A 35 8.56 51.77 -1.85
C TYR A 35 8.99 50.69 -2.87
N VAL A 36 9.02 51.01 -4.16
CA VAL A 36 9.43 50.11 -5.25
C VAL A 36 10.94 49.81 -5.20
N ARG A 37 11.73 50.78 -4.73
CA ARG A 37 13.17 50.60 -4.50
C ARG A 37 13.48 49.54 -3.44
N ARG A 38 12.67 49.47 -2.37
CA ARG A 38 12.83 48.45 -1.32
C ARG A 38 12.43 47.03 -1.77
N LEU A 39 11.42 46.92 -2.65
CA LEU A 39 11.03 45.62 -3.24
C LEU A 39 12.07 45.06 -4.20
N ILE A 40 12.68 45.93 -5.03
CA ILE A 40 13.72 45.49 -5.98
C ILE A 40 15.02 45.14 -5.25
N ALA A 41 15.40 45.92 -4.23
CA ALA A 41 16.56 45.60 -3.40
C ALA A 41 16.38 44.30 -2.58
N GLY A 42 15.15 44.05 -2.06
CA GLY A 42 14.82 42.79 -1.40
C GLY A 42 14.85 41.59 -2.35
N GLY A 43 14.36 41.75 -3.58
CA GLY A 43 14.40 40.69 -4.61
C GLY A 43 15.84 40.34 -5.03
N CYS A 44 16.72 41.33 -5.18
CA CYS A 44 18.14 41.09 -5.49
C CYS A 44 18.89 40.40 -4.35
N LEU A 45 18.55 40.69 -3.09
CA LEU A 45 19.15 40.00 -1.94
C LEU A 45 18.74 38.54 -1.84
N VAL A 46 17.48 38.23 -2.13
CA VAL A 46 16.94 36.82 -2.12
C VAL A 46 17.57 36.00 -3.24
N VAL A 47 17.77 36.55 -4.43
CA VAL A 47 18.44 35.86 -5.54
C VAL A 47 19.93 35.64 -5.25
N ALA A 48 20.61 36.62 -4.62
CA ALA A 48 22.01 36.47 -4.24
C ALA A 48 22.21 35.43 -3.10
N THR A 49 21.27 35.34 -2.14
CA THR A 49 21.32 34.32 -1.08
C THR A 49 21.00 32.93 -1.62
N LEU A 50 20.07 32.78 -2.57
CA LEU A 50 19.80 31.51 -3.25
C LEU A 50 20.99 31.01 -4.09
N ALA A 51 21.72 31.91 -4.75
CA ALA A 51 22.93 31.56 -5.51
C ALA A 51 24.11 31.13 -4.60
N LEU A 52 24.20 31.68 -3.38
CA LEU A 52 25.23 31.32 -2.40
C LEU A 52 24.88 30.00 -1.66
N PHE A 53 23.60 29.62 -1.58
CA PHE A 53 23.19 28.33 -1.02
C PHE A 53 23.40 27.15 -1.98
N GLN A 54 23.51 27.36 -3.28
CA GLN A 54 23.78 26.29 -4.24
C GLN A 54 25.28 25.93 -4.39
N SER A 55 26.19 26.70 -3.84
CA SER A 55 27.64 26.43 -3.92
C SER A 55 28.17 25.48 -2.81
N GLY A 56 27.31 24.96 -1.97
CA GLY A 56 27.69 24.13 -0.79
C GLY A 56 27.28 22.65 -0.87
N TYR A 57 26.65 22.18 -1.95
CA TYR A 57 26.46 20.74 -2.11
C TYR A 57 27.77 20.14 -2.64
N ALA A 58 28.61 19.66 -1.72
CA ALA A 58 29.68 18.76 -2.06
C ALA A 58 29.10 17.60 -2.86
N GLN A 59 29.54 17.48 -4.10
CA GLN A 59 29.31 16.36 -4.99
C GLN A 59 30.01 15.17 -4.36
N SER A 60 29.33 14.45 -3.44
CA SER A 60 29.78 13.13 -3.02
C SER A 60 29.72 12.29 -4.30
N SER A 61 30.90 11.86 -4.76
CA SER A 61 31.04 10.87 -5.82
C SER A 61 30.19 9.66 -5.40
N LEU A 62 29.03 9.49 -6.03
CA LEU A 62 28.22 8.28 -5.89
C LEU A 62 28.95 7.17 -6.64
N ASP A 63 30.01 6.62 -6.02
CA ASP A 63 30.68 5.44 -6.54
C ASP A 63 29.72 4.26 -6.40
N CYS A 64 29.38 3.64 -7.52
CA CYS A 64 28.66 2.38 -7.51
C CYS A 64 29.54 1.33 -6.88
N THR A 65 29.14 0.76 -5.76
CA THR A 65 29.86 -0.38 -5.16
C THR A 65 29.81 -1.58 -6.10
N THR A 66 28.71 -1.71 -6.84
CA THR A 66 28.49 -2.79 -7.81
C THR A 66 27.56 -2.31 -8.90
N THR A 67 27.77 -2.78 -10.13
CA THR A 67 26.84 -2.63 -11.24
C THR A 67 26.09 -3.94 -11.43
N VAL A 68 24.75 -3.86 -11.47
CA VAL A 68 23.87 -4.99 -11.76
C VAL A 68 23.25 -4.79 -13.13
N VAL A 69 23.25 -5.83 -13.97
CA VAL A 69 22.52 -5.84 -15.25
C VAL A 69 21.18 -6.52 -15.03
N VAL A 70 20.09 -5.82 -15.40
CA VAL A 70 18.72 -6.32 -15.26
C VAL A 70 18.53 -7.59 -16.09
N GLN A 71 18.06 -8.66 -15.45
CA GLN A 71 17.73 -9.94 -16.03
C GLN A 71 16.21 -10.10 -16.22
N PRO A 72 15.75 -11.03 -17.08
CA PRO A 72 14.32 -11.35 -17.16
C PRO A 72 13.73 -11.70 -15.80
N GLY A 73 12.64 -11.04 -15.43
CA GLY A 73 11.96 -11.22 -14.14
C GLY A 73 12.52 -10.40 -12.98
N ASP A 74 13.55 -9.58 -13.19
CA ASP A 74 14.07 -8.68 -12.16
C ASP A 74 13.11 -7.51 -11.90
N THR A 75 13.03 -7.13 -10.62
CA THR A 75 12.47 -5.86 -10.16
C THR A 75 13.50 -5.15 -9.30
N LEU A 76 13.38 -3.82 -9.17
CA LEU A 76 14.29 -3.05 -8.30
C LEU A 76 14.29 -3.58 -6.85
N SER A 77 13.14 -4.00 -6.35
CA SER A 77 13.02 -4.56 -5.01
C SER A 77 13.71 -5.92 -4.87
N LEU A 78 13.62 -6.78 -5.90
CA LEU A 78 14.35 -8.07 -5.92
C LEU A 78 15.86 -7.86 -6.01
N ILE A 79 16.30 -6.88 -6.83
CA ILE A 79 17.72 -6.54 -6.95
C ILE A 79 18.25 -5.97 -5.63
N ALA A 80 17.50 -5.06 -4.99
CA ALA A 80 17.83 -4.53 -3.67
C ALA A 80 17.93 -5.66 -2.61
N GLY A 81 16.97 -6.58 -2.60
CA GLY A 81 16.95 -7.72 -1.68
C GLY A 81 18.07 -8.73 -1.89
N ARG A 82 18.59 -8.90 -3.14
CA ARG A 82 19.73 -9.79 -3.43
C ARG A 82 21.06 -9.24 -2.95
N GLN A 83 21.17 -7.95 -2.72
CA GLN A 83 22.37 -7.30 -2.16
C GLN A 83 22.41 -7.51 -0.65
N VAL A 84 22.36 -8.77 -0.21
CA VAL A 84 22.24 -9.20 1.19
C VAL A 84 23.40 -8.64 2.02
N GLY A 85 23.05 -7.97 3.12
CA GLY A 85 23.98 -7.30 4.04
C GLY A 85 24.06 -5.79 3.81
N SER A 86 23.51 -5.25 2.73
CA SER A 86 23.43 -3.82 2.49
C SER A 86 22.02 -3.31 2.80
N GLN A 87 21.91 -2.23 3.58
CA GLN A 87 20.65 -1.51 3.79
C GLN A 87 20.31 -0.67 2.54
N VAL A 88 20.46 -1.23 1.34
CA VAL A 88 20.21 -0.54 0.09
C VAL A 88 18.74 -0.69 -0.26
N THR A 89 18.02 0.42 -0.25
CA THR A 89 16.63 0.46 -0.72
C THR A 89 16.57 0.57 -2.24
N TYR A 90 15.46 0.17 -2.85
CA TYR A 90 15.28 0.34 -4.29
C TYR A 90 15.32 1.84 -4.69
N GLN A 91 14.90 2.75 -3.81
CA GLN A 91 14.99 4.19 -4.02
C GLN A 91 16.45 4.65 -4.11
N ALA A 92 17.33 4.08 -3.29
CA ALA A 92 18.76 4.38 -3.36
C ALA A 92 19.37 3.89 -4.69
N ILE A 93 18.94 2.74 -5.21
CA ILE A 93 19.34 2.23 -6.52
C ILE A 93 18.86 3.16 -7.64
N VAL A 94 17.61 3.64 -7.57
CA VAL A 94 17.06 4.61 -8.55
C VAL A 94 17.87 5.90 -8.51
N ALA A 95 18.10 6.48 -7.34
CA ALA A 95 18.84 7.73 -7.19
C ALA A 95 20.28 7.59 -7.70
N ALA A 96 20.98 6.53 -7.31
CA ALA A 96 22.36 6.26 -7.74
C ALA A 96 22.44 6.00 -9.25
N THR A 97 21.51 5.21 -9.82
CA THR A 97 21.46 4.94 -11.25
C THR A 97 21.19 6.20 -12.06
N ASN A 98 20.26 7.07 -11.63
CA ASN A 98 19.94 8.31 -12.31
C ASN A 98 21.10 9.31 -12.23
N ALA A 99 21.77 9.41 -11.08
CA ALA A 99 22.97 10.23 -10.96
C ALA A 99 24.11 9.71 -11.87
N LYS A 100 24.28 8.38 -11.96
CA LYS A 100 25.28 7.78 -12.85
C LYS A 100 24.92 7.97 -14.32
N ALA A 101 23.67 7.84 -14.71
CA ALA A 101 23.19 8.06 -16.08
C ALA A 101 23.39 9.51 -16.56
N ALA A 102 23.46 10.49 -15.67
CA ALA A 102 23.74 11.88 -15.99
C ALA A 102 25.18 12.11 -16.46
N VAL A 103 26.12 11.23 -16.10
CA VAL A 103 27.56 11.37 -16.40
C VAL A 103 28.12 10.18 -17.19
N ASP A 104 27.36 9.11 -17.37
CA ASP A 104 27.80 7.88 -18.05
C ASP A 104 26.64 7.34 -18.89
N SER A 105 26.70 7.54 -20.21
CA SER A 105 25.68 7.15 -21.19
C SER A 105 25.44 5.63 -21.29
N SER A 106 26.29 4.80 -20.66
CA SER A 106 26.04 3.35 -20.60
C SER A 106 24.97 2.95 -19.57
N TYR A 107 24.52 3.90 -18.74
CA TYR A 107 23.37 3.74 -17.85
C TYR A 107 22.14 4.45 -18.40
N THR A 108 20.98 3.88 -18.16
CA THR A 108 19.70 4.51 -18.54
C THR A 108 19.02 5.06 -17.31
N ALA A 109 18.58 6.31 -17.36
CA ALA A 109 17.85 6.94 -16.26
C ALA A 109 16.50 6.23 -16.04
N ILE A 110 16.22 5.89 -14.80
CA ILE A 110 14.98 5.24 -14.37
C ILE A 110 13.95 6.32 -14.10
N THR A 111 13.07 6.58 -15.05
CA THR A 111 11.96 7.54 -14.91
C THR A 111 10.75 6.95 -14.24
N ASN A 112 10.57 5.62 -14.32
CA ASN A 112 9.52 4.88 -13.64
C ASN A 112 10.13 3.67 -12.92
N PRO A 113 10.17 3.64 -11.57
CA PRO A 113 10.76 2.56 -10.80
C PRO A 113 10.04 1.22 -10.93
N ASN A 114 8.84 1.20 -11.52
CA ASN A 114 8.08 -0.01 -11.76
C ASN A 114 8.34 -0.64 -13.14
N THR A 115 9.14 0.01 -13.99
CA THR A 115 9.50 -0.46 -15.33
C THR A 115 11.00 -0.61 -15.45
N LEU A 116 11.48 -1.85 -15.49
CA LEU A 116 12.87 -2.18 -15.81
C LEU A 116 12.91 -2.89 -17.15
N THR A 117 13.87 -2.51 -17.99
CA THR A 117 14.15 -3.21 -19.24
C THR A 117 15.34 -4.14 -19.06
N VAL A 118 15.21 -5.38 -19.51
CA VAL A 118 16.32 -6.36 -19.53
C VAL A 118 17.52 -5.76 -20.25
N GLY A 119 18.70 -5.90 -19.64
CA GLY A 119 19.94 -5.34 -20.12
C GLY A 119 20.30 -3.95 -19.57
N TRP A 120 19.39 -3.24 -18.89
CA TRP A 120 19.76 -2.00 -18.21
C TRP A 120 20.79 -2.23 -17.11
N LYS A 121 21.73 -1.28 -17.00
CA LYS A 121 22.70 -1.25 -15.91
C LYS A 121 22.17 -0.43 -14.76
N LEU A 122 22.21 -0.98 -13.56
CA LEU A 122 21.83 -0.33 -12.31
C LEU A 122 23.05 -0.12 -11.44
N CYS A 123 23.16 1.07 -10.86
CA CYS A 123 24.20 1.44 -9.91
C CYS A 123 23.73 1.09 -8.48
N ILE A 124 24.47 0.21 -7.80
CA ILE A 124 24.22 -0.12 -6.41
C ILE A 124 25.16 0.75 -5.54
N PRO A 125 24.63 1.68 -4.72
CA PRO A 125 25.47 2.56 -3.89
C PRO A 125 26.06 1.81 -2.70
N ALA A 126 27.16 2.34 -2.14
CA ALA A 126 27.70 1.87 -0.87
C ALA A 126 26.78 2.18 0.30
N THR A 127 26.79 1.35 1.33
CA THR A 127 25.85 1.39 2.48
C THR A 127 26.02 2.58 3.44
N ASN A 128 26.96 3.49 3.20
CA ASN A 128 27.32 4.58 4.09
C ASN A 128 26.91 5.98 3.60
N SER A 129 25.67 6.14 3.14
CA SER A 129 25.11 7.49 2.90
C SER A 129 23.88 7.71 3.78
N ALA A 130 24.10 7.72 5.09
CA ALA A 130 23.15 8.35 6.00
C ALA A 130 23.14 9.84 5.68
N VAL A 131 21.99 10.37 5.29
CA VAL A 131 21.75 11.81 5.22
C VAL A 131 21.83 12.34 6.66
N SER A 132 22.98 12.88 7.03
CA SER A 132 23.17 13.57 8.29
C SER A 132 22.54 14.97 8.19
N ASN A 133 21.48 15.20 8.96
CA ASN A 133 21.05 16.55 9.30
C ASN A 133 22.11 17.19 10.22
N PRO A 134 22.56 18.44 9.94
CA PRO A 134 23.50 19.11 10.80
C PRO A 134 22.76 19.89 11.91
N MET A 135 22.87 19.43 13.14
CA MET A 135 22.75 20.31 14.31
C MET A 135 23.69 19.89 15.42
N GLY A 136 24.64 20.81 15.70
CA GLY A 136 25.15 21.11 17.03
C GLY A 136 26.27 20.26 17.60
N ASN A 137 27.49 20.79 17.52
CA ASN A 137 28.68 20.39 18.23
C ASN A 137 28.52 20.33 19.76
N GLY A 138 29.13 19.31 20.36
CA GLY A 138 29.41 19.26 21.79
C GLY A 138 30.28 18.04 22.10
N ALA A 139 31.60 18.21 22.02
CA ALA A 139 32.56 17.22 22.48
C ALA A 139 32.57 17.14 24.00
N SER A 140 32.59 15.93 24.60
CA SER A 140 33.35 15.65 25.81
C SER A 140 33.31 14.16 26.18
N SER A 141 34.54 13.61 26.19
CA SER A 141 35.13 12.63 27.11
C SER A 141 34.34 11.44 27.64
N VAL A 142 34.86 10.29 27.30
CA VAL A 142 34.65 8.97 27.91
C VAL A 142 34.90 9.02 29.41
N GLN A 143 33.94 8.62 30.24
CA GLN A 143 34.14 8.05 31.54
C GLN A 143 33.16 6.90 31.80
N SER A 144 33.74 5.78 32.14
CA SER A 144 33.05 4.55 32.54
C SER A 144 32.47 4.64 33.93
N LEU A 145 31.30 3.93 34.13
CA LEU A 145 30.72 3.35 35.35
C LEU A 145 29.49 4.04 35.94
N PRO A 146 28.67 3.33 36.69
CA PRO A 146 28.50 1.88 36.96
C PRO A 146 27.05 1.40 36.63
N VAL A 147 26.90 0.07 36.68
CA VAL A 147 25.61 -0.64 36.65
C VAL A 147 24.67 -0.12 37.74
N ALA A 148 23.51 0.39 37.36
CA ALA A 148 22.39 0.66 38.24
C ALA A 148 21.16 -0.10 37.75
N THR A 149 20.56 -0.79 38.70
CA THR A 149 19.29 -1.52 38.68
C THR A 149 18.13 -0.78 38.01
N PRO A 150 17.15 -1.48 37.43
CA PRO A 150 16.06 -0.88 36.68
C PRO A 150 15.10 -0.15 37.62
N SER A 151 15.03 1.17 37.52
CA SER A 151 13.97 1.98 38.11
C SER A 151 12.93 2.29 37.04
N THR A 152 11.76 1.78 37.28
CA THR A 152 10.49 2.03 36.64
C THR A 152 10.14 3.51 36.55
N ALA A 153 9.97 4.04 35.35
CA ALA A 153 8.95 5.00 34.93
C ALA A 153 9.04 5.19 33.43
N VAL A 154 8.47 4.26 32.68
CA VAL A 154 8.08 4.54 31.30
C VAL A 154 6.94 5.53 31.40
N ALA A 155 7.16 6.77 30.90
CA ALA A 155 6.08 7.73 30.71
C ALA A 155 5.03 7.05 29.83
N ALA A 156 3.82 6.90 30.37
CA ALA A 156 2.69 6.33 29.67
C ALA A 156 2.47 7.14 28.38
N ALA A 157 2.55 6.46 27.24
CA ALA A 157 2.04 7.00 25.98
C ALA A 157 0.59 7.47 26.21
N PRO A 158 0.13 8.56 25.55
CA PRO A 158 -1.23 9.04 25.72
C PRO A 158 -2.18 7.87 25.42
N THR A 159 -2.97 7.50 26.41
CA THR A 159 -4.02 6.49 26.28
C THR A 159 -4.86 6.84 25.06
N PRO A 160 -5.00 5.97 24.07
CA PRO A 160 -5.89 6.25 22.95
C PRO A 160 -7.27 6.52 23.55
N THR A 161 -7.85 7.66 23.19
CA THR A 161 -9.25 7.97 23.53
C THR A 161 -10.07 6.80 23.02
N ALA A 162 -10.62 6.01 23.92
CA ALA A 162 -11.36 4.82 23.58
C ALA A 162 -12.50 5.23 22.62
N THR A 163 -12.41 4.78 21.38
CA THR A 163 -13.56 4.78 20.47
C THR A 163 -14.66 4.03 21.23
N PRO A 164 -15.84 4.61 21.38
CA PRO A 164 -16.90 3.95 22.13
C PRO A 164 -17.10 2.54 21.58
N LEU A 165 -17.12 1.53 22.46
CA LEU A 165 -17.40 0.12 22.14
C LEU A 165 -18.85 -0.11 21.63
N ILE A 166 -19.55 0.95 21.26
CA ILE A 166 -20.97 1.00 20.88
C ILE A 166 -21.26 0.13 19.63
N TRP A 167 -20.25 -0.18 18.83
CA TRP A 167 -20.39 -0.85 17.54
C TRP A 167 -20.01 -2.34 17.55
N LEU A 168 -19.93 -3.00 18.70
CA LEU A 168 -19.50 -4.40 18.83
C LEU A 168 -20.64 -5.41 18.74
N LYS A 169 -21.86 -4.96 18.51
CA LYS A 169 -23.03 -5.83 18.35
C LYS A 169 -23.70 -5.53 17.01
N PRO A 170 -24.07 -6.57 16.22
CA PRO A 170 -24.87 -6.37 15.04
C PRO A 170 -26.14 -5.54 15.35
N PRO A 171 -26.43 -4.50 14.56
CA PRO A 171 -27.65 -3.72 14.75
C PRO A 171 -28.85 -4.57 14.35
N THR A 172 -29.98 -4.35 15.00
CA THR A 172 -31.25 -4.95 14.61
C THR A 172 -32.02 -3.93 13.80
N LEU A 173 -32.01 -4.07 12.47
CA LEU A 173 -32.79 -3.21 11.56
C LEU A 173 -33.99 -3.98 11.04
N ASP A 174 -35.17 -3.45 11.28
CA ASP A 174 -36.43 -3.96 10.68
C ASP A 174 -36.70 -3.26 9.35
N LEU A 175 -35.85 -3.59 8.35
CA LEU A 175 -35.94 -3.06 7.00
C LEU A 175 -36.25 -4.17 6.00
N PRO A 176 -37.21 -3.96 5.10
CA PRO A 176 -37.39 -4.83 3.93
C PRO A 176 -36.09 -4.88 3.10
N LEU A 177 -35.81 -6.01 2.49
CA LEU A 177 -34.58 -6.18 1.67
C LEU A 177 -34.44 -5.10 0.59
N ALA A 178 -35.54 -4.69 -0.02
CA ALA A 178 -35.56 -3.65 -1.07
C ALA A 178 -35.15 -2.24 -0.56
N GLU A 179 -35.25 -1.99 0.74
CA GLU A 179 -34.91 -0.71 1.35
C GLU A 179 -33.50 -0.71 1.95
N MET A 180 -32.90 -1.89 2.12
CA MET A 180 -31.54 -2.03 2.66
C MET A 180 -30.53 -1.46 1.68
N HIS A 181 -29.47 -0.84 2.22
CA HIS A 181 -28.33 -0.46 1.40
C HIS A 181 -27.49 -1.69 1.04
N PRO A 182 -26.99 -1.83 -0.20
CA PRO A 182 -26.19 -2.99 -0.61
C PRO A 182 -24.90 -3.22 0.20
N LEU A 183 -24.38 -2.19 0.87
CA LEU A 183 -23.24 -2.30 1.79
C LEU A 183 -23.59 -2.92 3.14
N MET A 184 -24.87 -3.00 3.52
CA MET A 184 -25.27 -3.61 4.79
C MET A 184 -24.87 -5.10 4.81
N VAL A 185 -24.22 -5.52 5.89
CA VAL A 185 -23.75 -6.91 6.01
C VAL A 185 -24.93 -7.89 5.91
N ASP A 186 -26.08 -7.56 6.53
CA ASP A 186 -27.28 -8.41 6.47
C ASP A 186 -27.91 -8.43 5.08
N TYR A 187 -27.81 -7.36 4.28
CA TYR A 187 -28.18 -7.39 2.87
C TYR A 187 -27.29 -8.39 2.12
N MET A 188 -25.96 -8.28 2.28
CA MET A 188 -25.01 -9.15 1.61
C MET A 188 -25.18 -10.61 1.99
N ARG A 189 -25.50 -10.91 3.26
CA ARG A 189 -25.77 -12.27 3.74
C ARG A 189 -26.99 -12.93 3.11
N ARG A 190 -27.95 -12.11 2.65
CA ARG A 190 -29.18 -12.59 1.98
C ARG A 190 -29.02 -12.75 0.48
N GLN A 191 -27.86 -12.35 -0.10
CA GLN A 191 -27.57 -12.54 -1.52
C GLN A 191 -26.97 -13.92 -1.81
N SER A 192 -27.04 -14.32 -3.08
CA SER A 192 -26.39 -15.55 -3.57
C SER A 192 -25.12 -15.17 -4.34
N TYR A 193 -24.05 -15.93 -4.08
CA TYR A 193 -22.76 -15.78 -4.74
C TYR A 193 -22.38 -17.11 -5.42
N PRO A 194 -23.03 -17.48 -6.51
CA PRO A 194 -22.85 -18.81 -7.11
C PRO A 194 -21.46 -18.97 -7.74
N GLY A 195 -20.79 -17.89 -8.15
CA GLY A 195 -19.59 -17.95 -8.97
C GLY A 195 -19.81 -18.75 -10.26
N SER A 196 -18.76 -19.35 -10.78
CA SER A 196 -18.81 -20.33 -11.88
C SER A 196 -17.64 -21.30 -11.77
N ASP A 197 -17.59 -22.32 -12.60
CA ASP A 197 -16.37 -23.08 -12.83
C ASP A 197 -15.31 -22.15 -13.43
N LEU A 198 -14.03 -22.47 -13.17
CA LEU A 198 -12.91 -21.72 -13.72
C LEU A 198 -12.68 -22.09 -15.19
N VAL A 199 -12.38 -21.09 -16.00
CA VAL A 199 -11.89 -21.27 -17.37
C VAL A 199 -10.41 -20.88 -17.38
N VAL A 200 -9.53 -21.78 -17.85
CA VAL A 200 -8.12 -21.48 -18.06
C VAL A 200 -8.00 -20.66 -19.36
N GLU A 201 -7.58 -19.42 -19.23
CA GLU A 201 -7.40 -18.50 -20.37
C GLU A 201 -5.97 -18.60 -20.93
N GLU A 202 -4.99 -18.73 -20.00
CA GLU A 202 -3.58 -18.81 -20.39
C GLU A 202 -2.80 -19.64 -19.36
N THR A 203 -1.87 -20.47 -19.87
CA THR A 203 -0.86 -21.14 -19.04
C THR A 203 0.42 -20.33 -19.03
N LEU A 204 0.85 -19.91 -17.86
CA LEU A 204 2.03 -19.09 -17.65
C LEU A 204 3.26 -19.93 -17.34
N ALA A 205 4.46 -19.35 -17.50
CA ALA A 205 5.68 -19.97 -16.99
C ALA A 205 5.53 -20.32 -15.50
N PRO A 206 5.90 -21.54 -15.07
CA PRO A 206 5.71 -21.99 -13.69
C PRO A 206 6.59 -21.20 -12.72
N GLY A 207 6.20 -21.19 -11.45
CA GLY A 207 7.05 -20.80 -10.34
C GLY A 207 8.02 -21.92 -9.92
N ALA A 208 8.67 -21.77 -8.77
CA ALA A 208 9.69 -22.71 -8.31
C ALA A 208 9.14 -24.13 -8.10
N ASN A 209 7.94 -24.27 -7.52
CA ASN A 209 7.28 -25.53 -7.19
C ASN A 209 5.76 -25.44 -7.33
N TYR A 210 5.26 -24.57 -8.20
CA TYR A 210 3.85 -24.38 -8.51
C TYR A 210 3.64 -24.00 -9.96
N SER A 211 2.50 -24.40 -10.52
CA SER A 211 2.03 -23.99 -11.83
C SER A 211 1.28 -22.66 -11.74
N ARG A 212 1.24 -21.91 -12.85
CA ARG A 212 0.60 -20.58 -12.90
C ARG A 212 -0.32 -20.48 -14.09
N TYR A 213 -1.47 -19.85 -13.89
CA TYR A 213 -2.48 -19.66 -14.93
C TYR A 213 -3.12 -18.29 -14.81
N ILE A 214 -3.51 -17.71 -15.95
CA ILE A 214 -4.58 -16.73 -15.99
C ILE A 214 -5.86 -17.53 -16.17
N VAL A 215 -6.81 -17.32 -15.28
CA VAL A 215 -8.12 -17.96 -15.32
C VAL A 215 -9.22 -16.90 -15.32
N SER A 216 -10.45 -17.31 -15.64
CA SER A 216 -11.63 -16.46 -15.44
C SER A 216 -12.74 -17.22 -14.73
N TYR A 217 -13.64 -16.45 -14.10
CA TYR A 217 -14.86 -16.93 -13.47
C TYR A 217 -15.99 -15.90 -13.67
N ARG A 218 -17.24 -16.26 -13.33
CA ARG A 218 -18.39 -15.35 -13.42
C ARG A 218 -18.73 -14.76 -12.05
N SER A 219 -18.98 -13.46 -12.06
CA SER A 219 -19.52 -12.69 -10.92
C SER A 219 -20.60 -11.75 -11.42
N GLU A 220 -21.84 -11.95 -11.00
CA GLU A 220 -23.01 -11.17 -11.46
C GLU A 220 -23.11 -11.07 -12.99
N GLY A 221 -22.77 -12.15 -13.70
CA GLY A 221 -22.75 -12.20 -15.17
C GLY A 221 -21.44 -11.71 -15.80
N TYR A 222 -20.66 -10.88 -15.14
CA TYR A 222 -19.35 -10.41 -15.64
C TYR A 222 -18.31 -11.52 -15.66
N LYS A 223 -17.46 -11.51 -16.68
CA LYS A 223 -16.25 -12.32 -16.75
C LYS A 223 -15.15 -11.61 -15.97
N ILE A 224 -14.72 -12.21 -14.87
CA ILE A 224 -13.66 -11.68 -14.02
C ILE A 224 -12.42 -12.56 -14.19
N TYR A 225 -11.28 -11.93 -14.51
CA TYR A 225 -9.99 -12.59 -14.60
C TYR A 225 -9.32 -12.73 -13.24
N ALA A 226 -8.41 -13.68 -13.13
CA ALA A 226 -7.64 -13.93 -11.92
C ALA A 226 -6.30 -14.61 -12.23
N LEU A 227 -5.31 -14.39 -11.38
CA LEU A 227 -4.11 -15.22 -11.31
C LEU A 227 -4.40 -16.41 -10.41
N LEU A 228 -4.22 -17.61 -10.94
CA LEU A 228 -4.26 -18.88 -10.20
C LEU A 228 -2.87 -19.47 -10.11
N THR A 229 -2.45 -19.88 -8.91
CA THR A 229 -1.26 -20.73 -8.71
C THR A 229 -1.69 -22.06 -8.10
N VAL A 230 -1.12 -23.17 -8.56
CA VAL A 230 -1.43 -24.51 -8.06
C VAL A 230 -0.14 -25.21 -7.68
N PRO A 231 0.03 -25.69 -6.42
CA PRO A 231 1.24 -26.41 -6.02
C PRO A 231 1.50 -27.61 -6.90
N GLN A 232 2.78 -27.89 -7.16
CA GLN A 232 3.23 -29.13 -7.82
C GLN A 232 3.53 -30.22 -6.79
N GLY A 233 3.51 -31.48 -7.22
CA GLY A 233 3.75 -32.64 -6.36
C GLY A 233 2.48 -33.44 -6.07
N THR A 234 2.50 -34.24 -5.01
CA THR A 234 1.39 -35.10 -4.65
C THR A 234 0.25 -34.31 -4.03
N LYS A 235 -0.87 -34.23 -4.75
CA LYS A 235 -2.06 -33.55 -4.27
C LYS A 235 -2.62 -34.26 -3.03
N PRO A 236 -2.93 -33.55 -1.92
CA PRO A 236 -3.66 -34.15 -0.80
C PRO A 236 -4.99 -34.77 -1.24
N ALA A 237 -5.44 -35.78 -0.56
CA ALA A 237 -6.68 -36.50 -0.92
C ALA A 237 -7.92 -35.58 -0.99
N THR A 238 -7.96 -34.53 -0.12
CA THR A 238 -9.04 -33.54 -0.08
C THR A 238 -8.80 -32.32 -0.98
N GLY A 239 -7.64 -32.23 -1.65
CA GLY A 239 -7.20 -31.06 -2.39
C GLY A 239 -6.22 -30.18 -1.62
N TRP A 240 -5.69 -29.14 -2.27
CA TRP A 240 -4.79 -28.17 -1.67
C TRP A 240 -5.56 -27.11 -0.88
N PRO A 241 -5.04 -26.61 0.24
CA PRO A 241 -5.60 -25.43 0.91
C PRO A 241 -5.48 -24.19 0.02
N VAL A 242 -6.44 -23.27 0.14
CA VAL A 242 -6.59 -22.12 -0.73
C VAL A 242 -6.41 -20.83 0.05
N ILE A 243 -5.71 -19.87 -0.55
CA ILE A 243 -5.69 -18.46 -0.13
C ILE A 243 -6.36 -17.62 -1.21
N ILE A 244 -7.51 -17.06 -0.91
CA ILE A 244 -8.10 -15.97 -1.69
C ILE A 244 -7.31 -14.72 -1.38
N PHE A 245 -6.69 -14.14 -2.41
CA PHE A 245 -5.74 -13.05 -2.29
C PHE A 245 -6.38 -11.73 -2.73
N ASN A 246 -6.62 -10.84 -1.78
CA ASN A 246 -7.23 -9.54 -2.01
C ASN A 246 -6.16 -8.45 -2.07
N HIS A 247 -5.85 -8.01 -3.28
CA HIS A 247 -4.86 -6.94 -3.49
C HIS A 247 -5.40 -5.55 -3.07
N GLY A 248 -4.48 -4.62 -2.79
CA GLY A 248 -4.76 -3.22 -2.52
C GLY A 248 -5.21 -2.45 -3.76
N PHE A 249 -5.50 -1.16 -3.58
CA PHE A 249 -5.85 -0.31 -4.71
C PHE A 249 -4.67 -0.21 -5.70
N ILE A 250 -4.97 -0.49 -6.95
CA ILE A 250 -4.14 -0.25 -8.12
C ILE A 250 -5.04 0.44 -9.13
N PRO A 251 -4.65 1.57 -9.74
CA PRO A 251 -5.48 2.19 -10.75
C PRO A 251 -5.85 1.19 -11.85
N PRO A 252 -7.14 1.04 -12.20
CA PRO A 252 -7.60 0.02 -13.15
C PRO A 252 -6.90 0.07 -14.51
N GLU A 253 -6.54 1.26 -14.97
CA GLU A 253 -5.91 1.51 -16.28
C GLU A 253 -4.52 0.87 -16.37
N ILE A 254 -3.81 0.81 -15.26
CA ILE A 254 -2.45 0.27 -15.18
C ILE A 254 -2.38 -1.11 -14.53
N TYR A 255 -3.53 -1.66 -14.11
CA TYR A 255 -3.58 -3.00 -13.52
C TYR A 255 -3.27 -4.08 -14.55
N ARG A 256 -2.49 -5.07 -14.15
CA ARG A 256 -2.21 -6.28 -14.94
C ARG A 256 -2.24 -7.49 -14.02
N THR A 257 -2.91 -8.56 -14.47
CA THR A 257 -3.14 -9.80 -13.73
C THR A 257 -1.86 -10.45 -13.19
N THR A 258 -0.75 -10.33 -13.89
CA THR A 258 0.51 -11.00 -13.53
C THR A 258 1.53 -10.10 -12.85
N GLU A 259 1.25 -8.79 -12.77
CA GLU A 259 2.14 -7.81 -12.19
C GLU A 259 1.76 -7.53 -10.73
N ARG A 260 2.63 -6.85 -10.00
CA ARG A 260 2.46 -6.49 -8.59
C ARG A 260 2.18 -7.68 -7.66
N TYR A 261 2.42 -7.53 -6.39
CA TYR A 261 2.25 -8.58 -5.37
C TYR A 261 2.93 -9.93 -5.69
N VAL A 262 3.89 -9.95 -6.64
CA VAL A 262 4.55 -11.20 -7.08
C VAL A 262 5.19 -11.93 -5.91
N ALA A 263 5.97 -11.23 -5.07
CA ALA A 263 6.64 -11.82 -3.91
C ALA A 263 5.66 -12.36 -2.86
N TYR A 264 4.50 -11.71 -2.70
CA TYR A 264 3.45 -12.13 -1.77
C TYR A 264 2.78 -13.43 -2.25
N VAL A 265 2.38 -13.48 -3.53
CA VAL A 265 1.80 -14.67 -4.15
C VAL A 265 2.80 -15.83 -4.12
N ASP A 266 4.05 -15.59 -4.51
CA ASP A 266 5.13 -16.57 -4.49
C ASP A 266 5.37 -17.12 -3.08
N GLY A 267 5.33 -16.27 -2.05
CA GLY A 267 5.49 -16.67 -0.65
C GLY A 267 4.47 -17.73 -0.23
N PHE A 268 3.21 -17.56 -0.54
CA PHE A 268 2.17 -18.54 -0.21
C PHE A 268 2.20 -19.77 -1.14
N ALA A 269 2.36 -19.54 -2.45
CA ALA A 269 2.35 -20.62 -3.44
C ALA A 269 3.47 -21.63 -3.19
N ARG A 270 4.68 -21.17 -2.85
CA ARG A 270 5.82 -22.05 -2.50
C ARG A 270 5.57 -22.90 -1.27
N ASN A 271 4.72 -22.44 -0.37
CA ASN A 271 4.37 -23.13 0.86
C ASN A 271 3.14 -24.02 0.73
N GLY A 272 2.80 -24.45 -0.49
CA GLY A 272 1.81 -25.48 -0.74
C GLY A 272 0.35 -25.00 -0.69
N TYR A 273 0.13 -23.70 -0.93
CA TYR A 273 -1.20 -23.11 -1.08
C TYR A 273 -1.56 -22.90 -2.54
N ILE A 274 -2.79 -23.19 -2.93
CA ILE A 274 -3.39 -22.54 -4.08
C ILE A 274 -3.56 -21.07 -3.72
N VAL A 275 -3.05 -20.16 -4.56
CA VAL A 275 -3.33 -18.73 -4.43
C VAL A 275 -4.22 -18.30 -5.57
N PHE A 276 -5.38 -17.74 -5.23
CA PHE A 276 -6.34 -17.21 -6.17
C PHE A 276 -6.47 -15.70 -5.99
N ARG A 277 -5.88 -14.93 -6.93
CA ARG A 277 -5.90 -13.46 -6.90
C ARG A 277 -6.82 -12.93 -8.00
N SER A 278 -8.03 -12.53 -7.61
CA SER A 278 -8.98 -11.88 -8.51
C SER A 278 -8.49 -10.50 -8.93
N ASP A 279 -8.72 -10.14 -10.19
CA ASP A 279 -8.46 -8.80 -10.72
C ASP A 279 -9.51 -7.77 -10.26
N TYR A 280 -10.68 -8.24 -9.83
CA TYR A 280 -11.95 -7.51 -9.63
C TYR A 280 -12.50 -6.95 -10.94
N ARG A 281 -13.81 -6.63 -10.95
CA ARG A 281 -14.46 -5.99 -12.10
C ARG A 281 -13.80 -4.66 -12.49
N GLY A 282 -13.73 -4.41 -13.79
CA GLY A 282 -13.13 -3.20 -14.35
C GLY A 282 -11.61 -3.12 -14.26
N HIS A 283 -10.90 -4.16 -13.81
CA HIS A 283 -9.44 -4.21 -13.77
C HIS A 283 -8.89 -5.19 -14.81
N GLY A 284 -7.78 -4.82 -15.44
CA GLY A 284 -7.15 -5.66 -16.46
C GLY A 284 -8.09 -5.96 -17.62
N PHE A 285 -8.35 -7.24 -17.86
CA PHE A 285 -9.31 -7.71 -18.88
C PHE A 285 -10.69 -8.05 -18.29
N SER A 286 -10.90 -7.84 -16.99
CA SER A 286 -12.17 -8.13 -16.33
C SER A 286 -13.25 -7.17 -16.79
N GLU A 287 -14.43 -7.74 -17.09
CA GLU A 287 -15.62 -6.98 -17.46
C GLU A 287 -16.17 -6.16 -16.29
N GLY A 288 -17.11 -5.26 -16.58
CA GLY A 288 -17.74 -4.35 -15.63
C GLY A 288 -16.95 -3.08 -15.40
N GLU A 289 -17.47 -2.21 -14.53
CA GLU A 289 -16.89 -0.91 -14.25
C GLU A 289 -16.15 -0.92 -12.90
N PRO A 290 -14.99 -0.26 -12.81
CA PRO A 290 -14.32 -0.10 -11.54
C PRO A 290 -15.14 0.77 -10.59
N THR A 291 -15.12 0.42 -9.30
CA THR A 291 -15.97 1.08 -8.30
C THR A 291 -15.19 1.41 -7.03
N SER A 292 -15.84 2.06 -6.08
CA SER A 292 -15.28 2.31 -4.75
C SER A 292 -15.50 1.12 -3.82
N SER A 293 -14.46 0.51 -3.30
CA SER A 293 -14.57 -0.55 -2.29
C SER A 293 -15.28 -0.11 -1.00
N ARG A 294 -15.33 1.21 -0.73
CA ARG A 294 -16.02 1.79 0.42
C ARG A 294 -17.46 2.18 0.10
N GLY A 295 -17.75 2.54 -1.13
CA GLY A 295 -19.09 2.99 -1.57
C GLY A 295 -19.92 1.89 -2.21
N SER A 296 -19.33 0.74 -2.52
CA SER A 296 -20.00 -0.35 -3.22
C SER A 296 -19.52 -1.71 -2.68
N PRO A 297 -20.40 -2.72 -2.59
CA PRO A 297 -19.99 -4.08 -2.26
C PRO A 297 -19.40 -4.83 -3.46
N ALA A 298 -19.37 -4.26 -4.65
CA ALA A 298 -19.08 -4.95 -5.90
C ALA A 298 -17.80 -5.78 -5.91
N TYR A 299 -16.69 -5.25 -5.40
CA TYR A 299 -15.44 -6.02 -5.27
C TYR A 299 -15.56 -7.15 -4.24
N THR A 300 -16.31 -6.95 -3.15
CA THR A 300 -16.58 -8.02 -2.20
C THR A 300 -17.45 -9.12 -2.82
N ILE A 301 -18.40 -8.75 -3.68
CA ILE A 301 -19.23 -9.71 -4.46
C ILE A 301 -18.32 -10.53 -5.39
N ASP A 302 -17.37 -9.90 -6.07
CA ASP A 302 -16.39 -10.62 -6.92
C ASP A 302 -15.57 -11.59 -6.08
N VAL A 303 -15.12 -11.19 -4.89
CA VAL A 303 -14.38 -12.04 -3.95
C VAL A 303 -15.22 -13.22 -3.46
N LEU A 304 -16.49 -13.01 -3.11
CA LEU A 304 -17.39 -14.07 -2.66
C LEU A 304 -17.71 -15.07 -3.79
N ASN A 305 -17.86 -14.60 -5.02
CA ASN A 305 -17.99 -15.46 -6.20
C ASN A 305 -16.68 -16.21 -6.50
N ALA A 306 -15.51 -15.62 -6.23
CA ALA A 306 -14.21 -16.32 -6.30
C ALA A 306 -14.13 -17.44 -5.26
N VAL A 307 -14.58 -17.23 -4.02
CA VAL A 307 -14.68 -18.27 -2.99
C VAL A 307 -15.54 -19.43 -3.51
N ALA A 308 -16.71 -19.13 -4.08
CA ALA A 308 -17.61 -20.15 -4.63
C ALA A 308 -17.00 -20.89 -5.82
N ALA A 309 -16.24 -20.23 -6.68
CA ALA A 309 -15.52 -20.86 -7.79
C ALA A 309 -14.42 -21.79 -7.26
N MET A 310 -13.66 -21.37 -6.25
CA MET A 310 -12.61 -22.22 -5.66
C MET A 310 -13.16 -23.41 -4.90
N LYS A 311 -14.35 -23.34 -4.32
CA LYS A 311 -15.02 -24.51 -3.71
C LYS A 311 -15.38 -25.59 -4.73
N ARG A 312 -15.47 -25.27 -6.02
CA ARG A 312 -15.72 -26.21 -7.11
C ARG A 312 -14.45 -26.63 -7.86
N TYR A 313 -13.34 -25.94 -7.63
CA TYR A 313 -12.10 -26.26 -8.33
C TYR A 313 -11.51 -27.59 -7.86
N GLY A 314 -11.33 -28.56 -8.77
CA GLY A 314 -11.00 -29.96 -8.47
C GLY A 314 -9.66 -30.20 -7.74
N ASP A 315 -8.76 -29.21 -7.72
CA ASP A 315 -7.50 -29.31 -6.97
C ASP A 315 -7.55 -28.62 -5.60
N ALA A 316 -8.61 -27.84 -5.32
CA ALA A 316 -8.80 -27.14 -4.06
C ALA A 316 -9.54 -27.99 -3.03
N ASP A 317 -9.20 -27.81 -1.76
CA ASP A 317 -10.02 -28.32 -0.64
C ASP A 317 -11.07 -27.26 -0.27
N PRO A 318 -12.36 -27.50 -0.51
CA PRO A 318 -13.42 -26.54 -0.25
C PRO A 318 -13.62 -26.22 1.24
N ALA A 319 -13.09 -27.04 2.14
CA ALA A 319 -13.18 -26.83 3.58
C ALA A 319 -11.99 -26.02 4.14
N ARG A 320 -10.92 -25.84 3.35
CA ARG A 320 -9.67 -25.18 3.78
C ARG A 320 -9.38 -23.94 2.95
N ILE A 321 -10.28 -22.95 3.03
CA ILE A 321 -10.15 -21.65 2.35
C ILE A 321 -9.83 -20.59 3.38
N GLY A 322 -8.67 -19.96 3.25
CA GLY A 322 -8.27 -18.73 3.95
C GLY A 322 -8.31 -17.52 3.04
N MET A 323 -8.14 -16.35 3.62
CA MET A 323 -8.15 -15.08 2.88
C MET A 323 -7.02 -14.18 3.35
N TRP A 324 -6.27 -13.62 2.41
CA TRP A 324 -5.26 -12.62 2.68
C TRP A 324 -5.63 -11.30 2.02
N GLY A 325 -5.43 -10.17 2.72
CA GLY A 325 -5.74 -8.86 2.17
C GLY A 325 -4.77 -7.78 2.58
N HIS A 326 -4.39 -6.91 1.63
CA HIS A 326 -3.55 -5.75 1.85
C HIS A 326 -4.31 -4.45 1.57
N SER A 327 -4.16 -3.44 2.43
CA SER A 327 -4.73 -2.12 2.20
C SER A 327 -6.25 -2.18 1.95
N MET A 328 -6.73 -1.78 0.77
CA MET A 328 -8.12 -1.97 0.32
C MET A 328 -8.56 -3.44 0.45
N GLY A 329 -7.68 -4.38 0.10
CA GLY A 329 -7.97 -5.82 0.22
C GLY A 329 -8.24 -6.29 1.65
N GLY A 330 -7.71 -5.57 2.65
CA GLY A 330 -8.03 -5.81 4.07
C GLY A 330 -9.51 -5.55 4.39
N LEU A 331 -10.11 -4.50 3.84
CA LEU A 331 -11.55 -4.25 3.94
C LEU A 331 -12.37 -5.36 3.28
N LEU A 332 -11.94 -5.80 2.08
CA LEU A 332 -12.63 -6.88 1.36
C LEU A 332 -12.56 -8.19 2.16
N THR A 333 -11.41 -8.50 2.76
CA THR A 333 -11.21 -9.66 3.62
C THR A 333 -12.14 -9.60 4.84
N LEU A 334 -12.12 -8.51 5.59
CA LEU A 334 -12.94 -8.36 6.79
C LEU A 334 -14.44 -8.46 6.46
N ARG A 335 -14.88 -7.75 5.40
CA ARG A 335 -16.29 -7.78 4.96
C ARG A 335 -16.71 -9.18 4.49
N SER A 336 -15.86 -9.88 3.75
CA SER A 336 -16.15 -11.26 3.33
C SER A 336 -16.30 -12.19 4.52
N MET A 337 -15.40 -12.10 5.52
CA MET A 337 -15.41 -12.98 6.68
C MET A 337 -16.61 -12.77 7.61
N VAL A 338 -17.21 -11.57 7.63
CA VAL A 338 -18.47 -11.36 8.38
C VAL A 338 -19.69 -11.70 7.52
N THR A 339 -19.55 -11.85 6.20
CA THR A 339 -20.66 -12.18 5.29
C THR A 339 -20.84 -13.68 5.08
N THR A 340 -19.75 -14.45 4.92
CA THR A 340 -19.79 -15.90 4.67
C THR A 340 -19.07 -16.69 5.76
N LYS A 341 -19.44 -17.97 5.95
CA LYS A 341 -18.76 -18.92 6.82
C LYS A 341 -17.76 -19.82 6.05
N ASP A 342 -17.62 -19.63 4.76
CA ASP A 342 -16.73 -20.45 3.92
C ASP A 342 -15.25 -20.12 4.13
N VAL A 343 -14.91 -18.90 4.55
CA VAL A 343 -13.53 -18.48 4.86
C VAL A 343 -13.21 -18.84 6.30
N LYS A 344 -12.18 -19.67 6.51
CA LYS A 344 -11.84 -20.24 7.82
C LYS A 344 -10.86 -19.41 8.64
N VAL A 345 -10.07 -18.56 7.99
CA VAL A 345 -9.01 -17.76 8.61
C VAL A 345 -8.69 -16.58 7.72
N GLY A 346 -8.35 -15.43 8.31
CA GLY A 346 -7.94 -14.23 7.59
C GLY A 346 -6.60 -13.68 8.06
N VAL A 347 -5.82 -13.14 7.12
CA VAL A 347 -4.62 -12.35 7.41
C VAL A 347 -4.74 -11.00 6.70
N ILE A 348 -4.54 -9.92 7.42
CA ILE A 348 -4.66 -8.56 6.90
C ILE A 348 -3.38 -7.77 7.15
N TRP A 349 -2.80 -7.25 6.07
CA TRP A 349 -1.64 -6.37 6.13
C TRP A 349 -2.07 -4.93 5.82
N ALA A 350 -1.74 -3.99 6.72
CA ALA A 350 -2.00 -2.55 6.56
C ALA A 350 -3.42 -2.23 6.07
N GLY A 351 -4.43 -2.94 6.62
CA GLY A 351 -5.79 -2.96 6.09
C GLY A 351 -6.59 -1.69 6.36
N VAL A 352 -7.46 -1.30 5.43
CA VAL A 352 -8.47 -0.24 5.61
C VAL A 352 -9.65 -0.82 6.42
N VAL A 353 -9.39 -1.15 7.68
CA VAL A 353 -10.32 -1.91 8.54
C VAL A 353 -11.03 -1.08 9.61
N ALA A 354 -10.99 0.24 9.47
CA ALA A 354 -11.76 1.13 10.34
C ALA A 354 -13.27 0.98 10.11
N SER A 355 -14.06 1.27 11.14
CA SER A 355 -15.52 1.36 11.03
C SER A 355 -15.92 2.47 10.05
N TYR A 356 -17.13 2.38 9.50
CA TYR A 356 -17.62 3.41 8.59
C TYR A 356 -17.80 4.78 9.26
N PRO A 357 -18.24 4.90 10.52
CA PRO A 357 -18.18 6.16 11.26
C PRO A 357 -16.77 6.75 11.36
N ASP A 358 -15.75 5.92 11.64
CA ASP A 358 -14.36 6.39 11.70
C ASP A 358 -13.86 6.87 10.33
N LEU A 359 -14.20 6.16 9.26
CA LEU A 359 -13.89 6.57 7.87
C LEU A 359 -14.59 7.87 7.47
N TYR A 360 -15.83 8.10 7.97
CA TYR A 360 -16.57 9.33 7.77
C TYR A 360 -15.89 10.49 8.52
N ASN A 361 -15.63 10.32 9.82
CA ASN A 361 -15.10 11.35 10.70
C ASN A 361 -13.65 11.73 10.38
N GLN A 362 -12.84 10.83 9.84
CA GLN A 362 -11.46 11.13 9.46
C GLN A 362 -11.38 12.24 8.41
N ARG A 363 -12.26 12.24 7.42
CA ARG A 363 -12.28 13.26 6.37
C ARG A 363 -12.68 14.63 6.92
N ASN A 364 -13.61 14.67 7.85
CA ASN A 364 -14.07 15.92 8.44
C ASN A 364 -12.96 16.63 9.25
N ARG A 365 -11.94 15.87 9.70
CA ARG A 365 -10.77 16.41 10.40
C ARG A 365 -9.65 16.87 9.45
N GLN A 366 -9.65 16.41 8.21
CA GLN A 366 -8.70 16.83 7.17
C GLN A 366 -9.48 17.15 5.89
N PRO A 367 -9.93 18.39 5.71
CA PRO A 367 -10.58 18.82 4.47
C PRO A 367 -9.63 18.62 3.29
N ASP A 368 -10.11 17.99 2.24
CA ASP A 368 -9.39 17.83 0.98
C ASP A 368 -9.22 19.20 0.30
N THR A 369 -8.04 19.78 0.43
CA THR A 369 -7.69 21.05 -0.23
C THR A 369 -7.19 20.85 -1.66
N GLN A 370 -6.99 19.59 -2.11
CA GLN A 370 -6.48 19.27 -3.45
C GLN A 370 -7.63 19.06 -4.43
N PRO A 371 -7.53 19.59 -5.66
CA PRO A 371 -8.43 19.22 -6.75
C PRO A 371 -8.38 17.72 -6.97
N VAL A 372 -9.53 17.07 -7.03
CA VAL A 372 -9.64 15.63 -7.33
C VAL A 372 -10.18 15.43 -8.72
N ASP A 373 -9.67 14.41 -9.43
CA ASP A 373 -10.25 13.99 -10.70
C ASP A 373 -11.71 13.48 -10.54
N ALA A 374 -12.46 13.45 -11.63
CA ALA A 374 -13.87 13.08 -11.62
C ALA A 374 -14.12 11.68 -11.04
N ALA A 375 -13.24 10.71 -11.31
CA ALA A 375 -13.35 9.35 -10.80
C ALA A 375 -13.16 9.30 -9.28
N THR A 376 -12.19 10.06 -8.76
CA THR A 376 -11.98 10.21 -7.32
C THR A 376 -13.15 10.91 -6.66
N ALA A 377 -13.69 11.97 -7.28
CA ALA A 377 -14.89 12.66 -6.79
C ALA A 377 -16.08 11.70 -6.72
N GLN A 378 -16.30 10.89 -7.76
CA GLN A 378 -17.38 9.89 -7.77
C GLN A 378 -17.16 8.80 -6.71
N ARG A 379 -15.93 8.31 -6.51
CA ARG A 379 -15.62 7.35 -5.44
C ARG A 379 -15.88 7.90 -4.04
N ARG A 380 -15.94 9.22 -3.87
CA ARG A 380 -16.20 9.89 -2.59
C ARG A 380 -17.67 10.15 -2.30
N ARG A 381 -18.55 10.09 -3.30
CA ARG A 381 -20.01 10.40 -3.16
C ARG A 381 -20.75 9.46 -2.22
N TRP A 382 -20.26 8.24 -1.98
CA TRP A 382 -20.96 7.28 -1.13
C TRP A 382 -21.31 7.83 0.26
N ARG A 383 -20.51 8.75 0.80
CA ARG A 383 -20.81 9.37 2.10
C ARG A 383 -22.00 10.28 2.01
N GLU A 384 -22.02 11.10 0.97
CA GLU A 384 -23.08 12.04 0.68
C GLU A 384 -24.40 11.29 0.44
N GLU A 385 -24.36 10.20 -0.32
CA GLU A 385 -25.51 9.34 -0.61
C GLU A 385 -26.08 8.69 0.68
N ILE A 386 -25.22 8.20 1.57
CA ILE A 386 -25.65 7.62 2.84
C ILE A 386 -26.21 8.70 3.76
N VAL A 387 -25.55 9.85 3.87
CA VAL A 387 -26.01 10.96 4.72
C VAL A 387 -27.32 11.53 4.21
N GLU A 388 -27.47 11.71 2.90
CA GLU A 388 -28.72 12.22 2.30
C GLU A 388 -29.91 11.30 2.56
N LYS A 389 -29.68 9.98 2.51
CA LYS A 389 -30.76 9.00 2.67
C LYS A 389 -31.09 8.72 4.15
N TRP A 390 -30.09 8.68 5.03
CA TRP A 390 -30.27 8.18 6.42
C TRP A 390 -29.74 9.11 7.51
N GLY A 391 -28.98 10.15 7.18
CA GLY A 391 -28.33 11.02 8.15
C GLY A 391 -26.89 10.66 8.46
N THR A 392 -26.26 11.47 9.31
CA THR A 392 -24.87 11.28 9.78
C THR A 392 -24.73 10.08 10.71
N PRO A 393 -23.51 9.65 11.06
CA PRO A 393 -23.30 8.58 12.04
C PRO A 393 -23.94 8.85 13.42
N GLU A 394 -24.04 10.12 13.80
CA GLU A 394 -24.65 10.55 15.05
C GLU A 394 -26.18 10.49 14.99
N GLU A 395 -26.79 10.78 13.83
CA GLU A 395 -28.24 10.78 13.62
C GLU A 395 -28.81 9.37 13.35
N ALA A 396 -28.03 8.50 12.67
CA ALA A 396 -28.45 7.16 12.27
C ALA A 396 -27.38 6.09 12.63
N PRO A 397 -27.00 5.95 13.90
CA PRO A 397 -25.93 5.08 14.34
C PRO A 397 -26.09 3.63 13.87
N ASP A 398 -27.28 3.07 13.89
CA ASP A 398 -27.54 1.67 13.51
C ASP A 398 -27.35 1.42 12.00
N ILE A 399 -27.62 2.40 11.16
CA ILE A 399 -27.35 2.31 9.70
C ILE A 399 -25.85 2.24 9.45
N TRP A 400 -25.09 3.12 10.11
CA TRP A 400 -23.62 3.14 9.99
C TRP A 400 -22.96 1.89 10.60
N ALA A 401 -23.57 1.31 11.64
CA ALA A 401 -23.20 0.00 12.15
C ALA A 401 -23.48 -1.11 11.13
N ALA A 402 -24.66 -1.09 10.51
CA ALA A 402 -25.08 -2.13 9.55
C ALA A 402 -24.15 -2.23 8.32
N ILE A 403 -23.55 -1.12 7.88
CA ILE A 403 -22.59 -1.11 6.78
C ILE A 403 -21.14 -1.36 7.23
N SER A 404 -20.88 -1.39 8.56
CA SER A 404 -19.55 -1.59 9.14
C SER A 404 -19.29 -3.05 9.47
N PRO A 405 -18.32 -3.73 8.83
CA PRO A 405 -17.94 -5.08 9.21
C PRO A 405 -17.60 -5.22 10.69
N ASN A 406 -17.08 -4.15 11.30
CA ASN A 406 -16.69 -4.07 12.71
C ASN A 406 -17.86 -4.34 13.68
N ALA A 407 -19.09 -4.05 13.30
CA ALA A 407 -20.27 -4.34 14.13
C ALA A 407 -20.62 -5.84 14.20
N TYR A 408 -20.06 -6.64 13.28
CA TYR A 408 -20.38 -8.07 13.11
C TYR A 408 -19.20 -8.98 13.52
N LEU A 409 -18.22 -8.46 14.25
CA LEU A 409 -17.03 -9.24 14.63
C LEU A 409 -17.36 -10.43 15.52
N SER A 410 -18.40 -10.36 16.37
CA SER A 410 -18.87 -11.51 17.15
C SER A 410 -19.32 -12.69 16.28
N GLU A 411 -19.61 -12.43 15.02
CA GLU A 411 -20.09 -13.39 14.03
C GLU A 411 -19.07 -13.64 12.89
N ILE A 412 -17.84 -13.19 13.04
CA ILE A 412 -16.79 -13.42 12.03
C ILE A 412 -16.56 -14.93 11.82
N SER A 413 -16.17 -15.32 10.61
CA SER A 413 -16.10 -16.73 10.22
C SER A 413 -14.91 -17.50 10.77
N GLY A 414 -13.91 -16.80 11.31
CA GLY A 414 -12.70 -17.42 11.85
C GLY A 414 -11.71 -16.41 12.41
N PRO A 415 -10.55 -16.88 12.90
CA PRO A 415 -9.50 -16.04 13.47
C PRO A 415 -8.90 -15.07 12.46
N LEU A 416 -8.37 -13.95 12.98
CA LEU A 416 -7.65 -12.94 12.19
C LEU A 416 -6.20 -12.80 12.67
N GLN A 417 -5.28 -12.56 11.72
CA GLN A 417 -3.95 -12.05 12.01
C GLN A 417 -3.77 -10.69 11.33
N LEU A 418 -3.28 -9.71 12.07
CA LEU A 418 -3.13 -8.33 11.63
C LEU A 418 -1.64 -7.94 11.64
N HIS A 419 -1.18 -7.29 10.57
CA HIS A 419 0.17 -6.76 10.44
C HIS A 419 0.12 -5.30 10.01
N HIS A 420 0.86 -4.40 10.70
CA HIS A 420 0.87 -2.97 10.33
C HIS A 420 2.20 -2.30 10.65
N GLY A 421 2.72 -1.52 9.71
CA GLY A 421 3.90 -0.67 9.93
C GLY A 421 3.52 0.62 10.64
N THR A 422 4.30 1.02 11.66
CA THR A 422 3.97 2.25 12.42
C THR A 422 4.25 3.54 11.66
N ALA A 423 5.06 3.50 10.58
CA ALA A 423 5.31 4.61 9.68
C ALA A 423 4.48 4.54 8.38
N ASP A 424 3.36 3.80 8.41
CA ASP A 424 2.42 3.75 7.29
C ASP A 424 1.78 5.13 7.07
N SER A 425 2.06 5.74 5.90
CA SER A 425 1.52 7.04 5.49
C SER A 425 0.19 6.94 4.74
N ASP A 426 -0.19 5.75 4.28
CA ASP A 426 -1.36 5.52 3.43
C ASP A 426 -2.58 5.11 4.27
N VAL A 427 -2.37 4.20 5.23
CA VAL A 427 -3.40 3.68 6.13
C VAL A 427 -2.96 3.84 7.58
N PRO A 428 -3.67 4.60 8.41
CA PRO A 428 -3.29 4.80 9.80
C PRO A 428 -3.21 3.49 10.59
N VAL A 429 -2.09 3.25 11.27
CA VAL A 429 -1.85 2.06 12.10
C VAL A 429 -2.95 1.83 13.14
N ARG A 430 -3.57 2.92 13.67
CA ARG A 430 -4.68 2.84 14.60
C ARG A 430 -5.87 2.02 14.11
N TYR A 431 -6.03 1.82 12.78
CA TYR A 431 -7.12 0.99 12.25
C TYR A 431 -6.96 -0.46 12.66
N SER A 432 -5.74 -1.01 12.55
CA SER A 432 -5.43 -2.36 13.01
C SER A 432 -5.44 -2.46 14.54
N GLN A 433 -4.92 -1.45 15.25
CA GLN A 433 -4.98 -1.37 16.70
C GLN A 433 -6.42 -1.42 17.21
N THR A 434 -7.32 -0.63 16.61
CA THR A 434 -8.73 -0.61 16.98
C THR A 434 -9.41 -1.94 16.67
N LEU A 435 -9.15 -2.53 15.50
CA LEU A 435 -9.73 -3.83 15.14
C LEU A 435 -9.27 -4.94 16.07
N ASP A 436 -7.99 -4.96 16.46
CA ASP A 436 -7.46 -5.90 17.46
C ASP A 436 -8.24 -5.82 18.79
N LEU A 437 -8.38 -4.62 19.33
CA LEU A 437 -9.16 -4.39 20.57
C LEU A 437 -10.64 -4.80 20.42
N GLN A 438 -11.25 -4.52 19.26
CA GLN A 438 -12.63 -4.89 18.99
C GLN A 438 -12.81 -6.42 18.91
N MET A 439 -11.89 -7.13 18.24
CA MET A 439 -11.91 -8.60 18.18
C MET A 439 -11.77 -9.24 19.57
N GLN A 440 -10.83 -8.73 20.39
CA GLN A 440 -10.65 -9.18 21.76
C GLN A 440 -11.90 -8.92 22.60
N ALA A 441 -12.52 -7.75 22.49
CA ALA A 441 -13.70 -7.37 23.25
C ALA A 441 -14.93 -8.25 22.96
N VAL A 442 -15.02 -8.84 21.76
CA VAL A 442 -16.08 -9.81 21.41
C VAL A 442 -15.65 -11.27 21.57
N GLY A 443 -14.49 -11.52 22.16
CA GLY A 443 -13.98 -12.87 22.44
C GLY A 443 -13.54 -13.66 21.22
N GLN A 444 -13.22 -12.99 20.12
CA GLN A 444 -12.74 -13.63 18.89
C GLN A 444 -11.21 -13.70 18.88
N THR A 445 -10.68 -14.76 18.27
CA THR A 445 -9.23 -14.97 18.14
C THR A 445 -8.61 -13.97 17.19
N VAL A 446 -7.62 -13.22 17.69
CA VAL A 446 -6.83 -12.29 16.87
C VAL A 446 -5.38 -12.31 17.31
N GLU A 447 -4.46 -12.22 16.34
CA GLU A 447 -3.05 -11.91 16.55
C GLU A 447 -2.73 -10.57 15.89
N TYR A 448 -2.03 -9.70 16.60
CA TYR A 448 -1.66 -8.39 16.08
C TYR A 448 -0.15 -8.15 16.18
N TYR A 449 0.45 -7.74 15.08
CA TYR A 449 1.87 -7.42 14.97
C TYR A 449 2.08 -6.02 14.43
N GLU A 450 2.70 -5.17 15.23
CA GLU A 450 3.23 -3.88 14.78
C GLU A 450 4.69 -4.01 14.37
N TYR A 451 5.05 -3.22 13.35
CA TYR A 451 6.41 -3.16 12.83
C TYR A 451 6.91 -1.72 12.96
N PRO A 452 7.69 -1.40 14.02
CA PRO A 452 8.17 -0.04 14.27
C PRO A 452 8.97 0.52 13.11
N GLY A 453 8.60 1.70 12.63
CA GLY A 453 9.27 2.40 11.52
C GLY A 453 9.03 1.82 10.13
N ASP A 454 8.28 0.74 9.99
CA ASP A 454 7.98 0.16 8.69
C ASP A 454 6.80 0.85 7.99
N ASN A 455 6.78 0.77 6.68
CA ASN A 455 5.84 1.46 5.79
C ASN A 455 4.59 0.60 5.48
N HIS A 456 3.71 1.13 4.61
CA HIS A 456 2.48 0.50 4.16
C HIS A 456 2.65 -0.92 3.60
N ASN A 457 3.79 -1.24 2.99
CA ASN A 457 4.07 -2.53 2.37
C ASN A 457 4.88 -3.48 3.28
N LEU A 458 5.22 -3.06 4.50
CA LEU A 458 6.10 -3.78 5.42
C LEU A 458 7.44 -4.15 4.77
N SER A 459 8.02 -3.20 4.03
CA SER A 459 9.16 -3.46 3.13
C SER A 459 10.41 -3.92 3.88
N VAL A 460 10.61 -3.48 5.13
CA VAL A 460 11.74 -3.87 5.99
C VAL A 460 11.49 -5.25 6.61
N ASN A 461 10.28 -5.50 7.07
CA ASN A 461 9.90 -6.71 7.79
C ASN A 461 9.11 -7.71 6.93
N PHE A 462 9.14 -7.57 5.60
CA PHE A 462 8.37 -8.41 4.68
C PHE A 462 8.51 -9.90 4.96
N ASN A 463 9.73 -10.40 5.08
CA ASN A 463 9.98 -11.83 5.31
C ASN A 463 9.45 -12.29 6.68
N THR A 464 9.56 -11.47 7.71
CA THR A 464 9.04 -11.78 9.05
C THR A 464 7.51 -11.83 9.04
N ALA A 465 6.87 -10.84 8.42
CA ALA A 465 5.42 -10.78 8.31
C ALA A 465 4.88 -11.94 7.44
N MET A 466 5.57 -12.27 6.34
CA MET A 466 5.23 -13.42 5.49
C MET A 466 5.34 -14.75 6.23
N ALA A 467 6.44 -14.96 6.97
CA ALA A 467 6.62 -16.18 7.75
C ALA A 467 5.53 -16.35 8.83
N ARG A 468 5.17 -15.26 9.52
CA ARG A 468 4.05 -15.26 10.49
C ARG A 468 2.73 -15.58 9.82
N SER A 469 2.46 -14.96 8.68
CA SER A 469 1.22 -15.20 7.91
C SER A 469 1.11 -16.65 7.44
N ILE A 470 2.20 -17.25 6.97
CA ILE A 470 2.24 -18.66 6.56
C ILE A 470 2.00 -19.56 7.78
N ALA A 471 2.69 -19.33 8.89
CA ALA A 471 2.50 -20.12 10.11
C ALA A 471 1.06 -20.06 10.63
N PHE A 472 0.43 -18.89 10.55
CA PHE A 472 -0.97 -18.71 10.95
C PHE A 472 -1.91 -19.45 10.01
N PHE A 473 -1.72 -19.38 8.69
CA PHE A 473 -2.50 -20.21 7.76
C PHE A 473 -2.27 -21.71 7.95
N ASP A 474 -1.02 -22.13 8.21
CA ASP A 474 -0.69 -23.54 8.47
C ASP A 474 -1.46 -24.08 9.67
N GLN A 475 -1.59 -23.31 10.73
CA GLN A 475 -2.33 -23.68 11.95
C GLN A 475 -3.81 -23.96 11.68
N TYR A 476 -4.45 -23.27 10.74
CA TYR A 476 -5.90 -23.33 10.54
C TYR A 476 -6.31 -24.03 9.24
N LEU A 477 -5.39 -24.23 8.29
CA LEU A 477 -5.69 -24.80 6.98
C LEU A 477 -4.92 -26.09 6.67
N LYS A 478 -3.92 -26.46 7.46
CA LYS A 478 -3.17 -27.72 7.29
C LYS A 478 -3.35 -28.64 8.47
#